data_584604aad0e0d31cb4caa76f020ce909
#
_entry.id   584604aad0e0d31cb4caa76f020ce909
#
_cell.length_a   1.000
_cell.length_b   1.000
_cell.length_c   1.000
_cell.angle_alpha   90.00
_cell.angle_beta   90.00
_cell.angle_gamma   90.00
#
_symmetry.space_group_name_H-M   'P 1'
#
loop_
_entity.id
_entity.type
_entity.pdbx_description
1 polymer ?
#
loop_
_entity_poly.entity_id
_entity_poly.type
_entity_poly.pdbx_seq_one_letter_code
_entity_poly.pdbx_strand_id
1 'polypeptide(L)'
;MSERPHMSQNSKSVGENRIRERFGRYFEDFTVGDIYEHRPGRTISEADNTWFTLLTMNTHPMHFDAEYAKHSEFGKCIVCSPLTVAIMVGMSVTDVSQKAIANMGWTDIRMTFPLFAGDTLTAESEVLGKRESKSRPDAGLVTVKTRGFNQDGKLVCDFVRTILVPKTGHGVEDKANY
;
A
#
# COMPACT_ATOMS: atom_id res chain seq x y z
N MET A 1 33.25 -27.54 0.39
CA MET A 1 32.53 -26.30 0.05
C MET A 1 31.17 -26.39 0.72
N SER A 2 30.95 -25.65 1.79
CA SER A 2 29.68 -25.64 2.53
C SER A 2 28.65 -24.93 1.65
N GLU A 3 27.60 -25.66 1.24
CA GLU A 3 26.42 -25.08 0.63
C GLU A 3 25.84 -24.06 1.60
N ARG A 4 25.76 -22.79 1.17
CA ARG A 4 25.08 -21.75 1.94
C ARG A 4 23.60 -22.11 2.01
N PRO A 5 22.96 -22.02 3.19
CA PRO A 5 21.55 -22.26 3.30
C PRO A 5 20.78 -21.27 2.39
N HIS A 6 19.72 -21.75 1.79
CA HIS A 6 18.79 -21.10 0.87
C HIS A 6 18.77 -19.57 0.99
N MET A 7 19.27 -18.87 -0.04
CA MET A 7 18.94 -17.47 -0.22
C MET A 7 17.42 -17.38 -0.47
N SER A 8 16.75 -16.46 0.23
CA SER A 8 15.34 -16.22 -0.03
C SER A 8 15.16 -15.78 -1.50
N GLN A 9 14.02 -16.10 -2.13
CA GLN A 9 13.71 -15.66 -3.50
C GLN A 9 13.76 -14.12 -3.64
N ASN A 10 13.73 -13.43 -2.50
CA ASN A 10 13.75 -11.97 -2.39
C ASN A 10 15.14 -11.40 -2.10
N SER A 11 16.23 -12.15 -2.30
CA SER A 11 17.58 -11.65 -2.08
C SER A 11 18.49 -11.91 -3.27
N LYS A 12 19.52 -11.07 -3.44
CA LYS A 12 20.49 -11.13 -4.52
C LYS A 12 21.91 -11.05 -3.92
N SER A 13 22.81 -11.96 -4.32
CA SER A 13 24.22 -11.80 -4.03
C SER A 13 24.80 -10.65 -4.87
N VAL A 14 25.47 -9.70 -4.24
CA VAL A 14 26.08 -8.52 -4.88
C VAL A 14 27.59 -8.44 -4.61
N GLY A 15 28.20 -9.56 -4.19
CA GLY A 15 29.63 -9.68 -3.93
C GLY A 15 29.92 -10.81 -2.94
N GLU A 16 31.19 -11.01 -2.62
CA GLU A 16 31.57 -12.00 -1.63
C GLU A 16 30.98 -11.62 -0.26
N ASN A 17 30.19 -12.54 0.32
CA ASN A 17 29.47 -12.36 1.59
C ASN A 17 28.53 -11.12 1.66
N ARG A 18 28.15 -10.55 0.51
CA ARG A 18 27.23 -9.42 0.41
C ARG A 18 25.91 -9.83 -0.19
N ILE A 19 24.83 -9.63 0.56
CA ILE A 19 23.45 -9.93 0.16
C ILE A 19 22.67 -8.62 0.18
N ARG A 20 21.89 -8.42 -0.88
CA ARG A 20 20.95 -7.29 -1.00
C ARG A 20 19.55 -7.83 -1.07
N GLU A 21 18.65 -7.30 -0.24
CA GLU A 21 17.24 -7.61 -0.31
C GLU A 21 16.60 -6.96 -1.55
N ARG A 22 15.62 -7.64 -2.12
CA ARG A 22 14.82 -7.17 -3.24
C ARG A 22 13.41 -6.87 -2.76
N PHE A 23 12.90 -5.71 -3.12
CA PHE A 23 11.55 -5.29 -2.82
C PHE A 23 10.77 -5.01 -4.10
N GLY A 24 9.46 -5.26 -4.04
CA GLY A 24 8.57 -5.02 -5.17
C GLY A 24 8.69 -6.05 -6.29
N ARG A 25 7.82 -5.91 -7.25
CA ARG A 25 7.61 -6.84 -8.36
C ARG A 25 7.77 -6.14 -9.70
N TYR A 26 8.33 -6.86 -10.67
CA TYR A 26 8.23 -6.51 -12.08
C TYR A 26 6.89 -6.95 -12.65
N PHE A 27 6.57 -6.51 -13.86
CA PHE A 27 5.29 -6.84 -14.49
C PHE A 27 5.05 -8.34 -14.61
N GLU A 28 6.09 -9.12 -14.88
CA GLU A 28 6.03 -10.58 -15.02
C GLU A 28 5.65 -11.29 -13.71
N ASP A 29 6.09 -10.73 -12.58
CA ASP A 29 5.94 -11.34 -11.25
C ASP A 29 4.50 -11.32 -10.71
N PHE A 30 3.61 -10.57 -11.36
CA PHE A 30 2.20 -10.54 -10.97
C PHE A 30 1.42 -11.66 -11.65
N THR A 31 0.60 -12.36 -10.89
CA THR A 31 -0.36 -13.35 -11.38
C THR A 31 -1.78 -12.91 -11.02
N VAL A 32 -2.69 -12.94 -12.00
CA VAL A 32 -4.10 -12.58 -11.76
C VAL A 32 -4.71 -13.60 -10.79
N GLY A 33 -5.37 -13.09 -9.75
CA GLY A 33 -5.97 -13.87 -8.67
C GLY A 33 -5.07 -14.00 -7.43
N ASP A 34 -3.77 -13.64 -7.51
CA ASP A 34 -2.92 -13.62 -6.31
C ASP A 34 -3.39 -12.54 -5.34
N ILE A 35 -3.32 -12.87 -4.04
CA ILE A 35 -3.60 -11.93 -2.95
C ILE A 35 -2.31 -11.75 -2.15
N TYR A 36 -1.88 -10.50 -2.02
CA TYR A 36 -0.71 -10.12 -1.22
C TYR A 36 -1.18 -9.51 0.10
N GLU A 37 -0.88 -10.20 1.21
CA GLU A 37 -1.08 -9.66 2.55
C GLU A 37 0.03 -8.67 2.89
N HIS A 38 -0.32 -7.42 3.15
CA HIS A 38 0.66 -6.38 3.48
C HIS A 38 1.01 -6.42 4.98
N ARG A 39 2.30 -6.52 5.27
CA ARG A 39 2.85 -6.55 6.63
C ARG A 39 3.95 -5.49 6.78
N PRO A 40 4.11 -4.90 7.99
CA PRO A 40 3.28 -5.08 9.19
C PRO A 40 1.95 -4.33 9.10
N GLY A 41 1.00 -4.66 10.00
CA GLY A 41 -0.15 -3.81 10.31
C GLY A 41 0.29 -2.53 11.03
N ARG A 42 -0.57 -1.50 11.05
CA ARG A 42 -0.26 -0.22 11.69
C ARG A 42 -1.37 0.24 12.61
N THR A 43 -1.04 0.51 13.89
CA THR A 43 -1.93 1.21 14.81
C THR A 43 -1.90 2.70 14.53
N ILE A 44 -3.07 3.31 14.38
CA ILE A 44 -3.23 4.73 14.07
C ILE A 44 -3.26 5.51 15.38
N SER A 45 -2.45 6.55 15.49
CA SER A 45 -2.43 7.46 16.64
C SER A 45 -3.27 8.72 16.39
N GLU A 46 -3.63 9.43 17.46
CA GLU A 46 -4.25 10.75 17.36
C GLU A 46 -3.33 11.74 16.63
N ALA A 47 -2.02 11.63 16.84
CA ALA A 47 -1.03 12.45 16.17
C ALA A 47 -1.06 12.26 14.65
N ASP A 48 -1.16 11.01 14.16
CA ASP A 48 -1.28 10.73 12.73
C ASP A 48 -2.47 11.48 12.12
N ASN A 49 -3.63 11.39 12.78
CA ASN A 49 -4.85 12.02 12.29
C ASN A 49 -4.76 13.56 12.29
N THR A 50 -4.31 14.13 13.39
CA THR A 50 -4.17 15.59 13.54
C THR A 50 -3.15 16.16 12.55
N TRP A 51 -1.96 15.58 12.43
CA TRP A 51 -0.93 16.02 11.49
C TRP A 51 -1.39 15.91 10.04
N PHE A 52 -2.05 14.81 9.69
CA PHE A 52 -2.54 14.63 8.32
C PHE A 52 -3.61 15.66 7.96
N THR A 53 -4.56 15.93 8.86
CA THR A 53 -5.60 16.93 8.62
C THR A 53 -5.02 18.33 8.45
N LEU A 54 -4.03 18.72 9.27
CA LEU A 54 -3.33 20.00 9.16
C LEU A 54 -2.56 20.10 7.83
N LEU A 55 -1.80 19.06 7.47
CA LEU A 55 -1.02 19.05 6.23
C LEU A 55 -1.88 19.10 4.97
N THR A 56 -3.10 18.59 5.04
CA THR A 56 -4.03 18.55 3.90
C THR A 56 -5.05 19.69 3.91
N MET A 57 -4.92 20.64 4.83
CA MET A 57 -5.86 21.75 5.02
C MET A 57 -7.30 21.28 5.29
N ASN A 58 -7.48 20.10 5.85
CA ASN A 58 -8.79 19.60 6.25
C ASN A 58 -9.20 20.27 7.58
N THR A 59 -10.11 21.22 7.51
CA THR A 59 -10.55 22.01 8.66
C THR A 59 -11.77 21.43 9.37
N HIS A 60 -12.21 20.19 9.00
CA HIS A 60 -13.39 19.60 9.64
C HIS A 60 -13.07 19.16 11.08
N PRO A 61 -13.68 19.79 12.11
CA PRO A 61 -13.33 19.57 13.51
C PRO A 61 -13.57 18.13 13.96
N MET A 62 -14.37 17.36 13.23
CA MET A 62 -14.63 15.95 13.50
C MET A 62 -13.37 15.09 13.62
N HIS A 63 -12.24 15.53 13.08
CA HIS A 63 -10.99 14.78 13.04
C HIS A 63 -9.98 15.16 14.13
N PHE A 64 -10.13 16.34 14.77
CA PHE A 64 -9.13 16.87 15.72
C PHE A 64 -9.69 17.65 16.91
N ASP A 65 -10.99 18.00 16.92
CA ASP A 65 -11.64 18.67 18.04
C ASP A 65 -12.48 17.65 18.83
N ALA A 66 -11.95 17.19 19.96
CA ALA A 66 -12.60 16.18 20.78
C ALA A 66 -13.91 16.68 21.40
N GLU A 67 -14.01 17.98 21.71
CA GLU A 67 -15.24 18.54 22.28
C GLU A 67 -16.35 18.59 21.22
N TYR A 68 -16.02 18.96 19.99
CA TYR A 68 -16.95 18.90 18.87
C TYR A 68 -17.39 17.47 18.59
N ALA A 69 -16.44 16.53 18.53
CA ALA A 69 -16.69 15.14 18.16
C ALA A 69 -17.56 14.37 19.16
N LYS A 70 -17.56 14.77 20.44
CA LYS A 70 -18.46 14.21 21.47
C LYS A 70 -19.94 14.32 21.12
N HIS A 71 -20.31 15.33 20.35
CA HIS A 71 -21.70 15.57 19.94
C HIS A 71 -22.10 14.85 18.67
N SER A 72 -21.17 14.12 18.05
CA SER A 72 -21.43 13.31 16.86
C SER A 72 -21.99 11.91 17.23
N GLU A 73 -22.51 11.22 16.22
CA GLU A 73 -22.92 9.81 16.37
C GLU A 73 -21.78 8.88 16.82
N PHE A 74 -20.52 9.28 16.61
CA PHE A 74 -19.33 8.50 16.98
C PHE A 74 -18.86 8.77 18.42
N GLY A 75 -19.24 9.90 19.02
CA GLY A 75 -18.84 10.30 20.37
C GLY A 75 -17.35 10.62 20.55
N LYS A 76 -16.55 10.56 19.49
CA LYS A 76 -15.09 10.81 19.48
C LYS A 76 -14.60 11.12 18.06
N CYS A 77 -13.37 11.66 17.97
CA CYS A 77 -12.76 11.94 16.67
C CYS A 77 -12.62 10.68 15.83
N ILE A 78 -13.03 10.75 14.55
CA ILE A 78 -12.80 9.70 13.57
C ILE A 78 -11.54 9.98 12.77
N VAL A 79 -10.91 8.92 12.29
CA VAL A 79 -9.76 9.02 11.37
C VAL A 79 -10.21 9.61 10.04
N CYS A 80 -9.45 10.57 9.53
CA CYS A 80 -9.71 11.19 8.23
C CYS A 80 -9.65 10.15 7.10
N SER A 81 -10.69 10.09 6.27
CA SER A 81 -10.80 9.08 5.20
C SER A 81 -9.60 9.05 4.26
N PRO A 82 -9.06 10.19 3.76
CA PRO A 82 -7.85 10.19 2.95
C PRO A 82 -6.61 9.63 3.68
N LEU A 83 -6.51 9.78 5.00
CA LEU A 83 -5.42 9.16 5.78
C LEU A 83 -5.51 7.64 5.73
N THR A 84 -6.71 7.07 5.89
CA THR A 84 -6.92 5.63 5.78
C THR A 84 -6.44 5.10 4.43
N VAL A 85 -6.86 5.75 3.33
CA VAL A 85 -6.42 5.39 1.98
C VAL A 85 -4.91 5.52 1.83
N ALA A 86 -4.32 6.62 2.32
CA ALA A 86 -2.87 6.87 2.25
C ALA A 86 -2.06 5.80 2.98
N ILE A 87 -2.50 5.38 4.18
CA ILE A 87 -1.85 4.29 4.93
C ILE A 87 -1.94 2.97 4.17
N MET A 88 -3.11 2.60 3.64
CA MET A 88 -3.29 1.37 2.85
C MET A 88 -2.42 1.35 1.60
N VAL A 89 -2.33 2.48 0.89
CA VAL A 89 -1.41 2.64 -0.25
C VAL A 89 0.03 2.46 0.20
N GLY A 90 0.43 3.10 1.31
CA GLY A 90 1.77 2.97 1.88
C GLY A 90 2.12 1.53 2.26
N MET A 91 1.21 0.81 2.92
CA MET A 91 1.38 -0.60 3.29
C MET A 91 1.60 -1.50 2.07
N SER A 92 0.95 -1.19 0.95
CA SER A 92 1.03 -1.97 -0.29
C SER A 92 2.29 -1.67 -1.11
N VAL A 93 3.13 -0.72 -0.72
CA VAL A 93 4.30 -0.31 -1.52
C VAL A 93 5.23 -1.49 -1.75
N THR A 94 5.69 -2.14 -0.70
CA THR A 94 6.68 -3.23 -0.77
C THR A 94 6.24 -4.36 -1.70
N ASP A 95 4.95 -4.71 -1.68
CA ASP A 95 4.43 -5.87 -2.40
C ASP A 95 3.90 -5.53 -3.78
N VAL A 96 3.37 -4.32 -3.97
CA VAL A 96 2.64 -3.96 -5.19
C VAL A 96 3.34 -2.87 -5.99
N SER A 97 3.76 -1.76 -5.35
CA SER A 97 4.13 -0.56 -6.10
C SER A 97 5.56 -0.08 -5.91
N GLN A 98 6.43 -0.83 -5.22
CA GLN A 98 7.82 -0.44 -5.00
C GLN A 98 8.59 -0.15 -6.30
N LYS A 99 8.34 -0.94 -7.35
CA LYS A 99 8.96 -0.77 -8.66
C LYS A 99 8.08 0.00 -9.66
N ALA A 100 6.88 0.42 -9.25
CA ALA A 100 5.96 1.08 -10.16
C ALA A 100 6.54 2.40 -10.70
N ILE A 101 6.38 2.60 -12.00
CA ILE A 101 6.74 3.84 -12.69
C ILE A 101 5.78 4.96 -12.31
N ALA A 102 4.47 4.62 -12.21
CA ALA A 102 3.41 5.56 -11.88
C ALA A 102 2.16 4.87 -11.34
N ASN A 103 1.42 5.58 -10.50
CA ASN A 103 0.01 5.28 -10.24
C ASN A 103 -0.82 5.94 -11.34
N MET A 104 -1.62 5.12 -12.05
CA MET A 104 -2.45 5.60 -13.15
C MET A 104 -3.81 6.12 -12.70
N GLY A 105 -4.26 5.68 -11.51
CA GLY A 105 -5.52 6.12 -10.92
C GLY A 105 -6.06 5.16 -9.88
N TRP A 106 -7.07 5.68 -9.17
CA TRP A 106 -7.89 4.94 -8.21
C TRP A 106 -9.34 5.06 -8.61
N THR A 107 -10.09 3.96 -8.46
CA THR A 107 -11.54 3.91 -8.66
C THR A 107 -12.21 3.17 -7.51
N ASP A 108 -13.53 3.34 -7.38
CA ASP A 108 -14.35 2.61 -6.42
C ASP A 108 -13.86 2.69 -4.97
N ILE A 109 -13.33 3.87 -4.57
CA ILE A 109 -12.90 4.08 -3.19
C ILE A 109 -14.16 4.12 -2.31
N ARG A 110 -14.25 3.21 -1.35
CA ARG A 110 -15.37 3.07 -0.42
C ARG A 110 -14.88 3.04 1.01
N MET A 111 -15.45 3.91 1.84
CA MET A 111 -15.28 3.88 3.29
C MET A 111 -16.47 3.10 3.86
N THR A 112 -16.23 1.91 4.39
CA THR A 112 -17.28 0.98 4.80
C THR A 112 -17.47 0.92 6.31
N PHE A 113 -16.46 1.30 7.08
CA PHE A 113 -16.51 1.33 8.54
C PHE A 113 -15.59 2.42 9.08
N PRO A 114 -15.98 3.18 10.11
CA PRO A 114 -15.14 4.22 10.69
C PRO A 114 -13.92 3.64 11.41
N LEU A 115 -12.79 4.33 11.29
CA LEU A 115 -11.58 4.07 12.09
C LEU A 115 -11.40 5.16 13.13
N PHE A 116 -10.79 4.77 14.24
CA PHE A 116 -10.47 5.65 15.37
C PHE A 116 -8.99 5.55 15.72
N ALA A 117 -8.47 6.56 16.40
CA ALA A 117 -7.15 6.45 17.03
C ALA A 117 -7.15 5.26 18.02
N GLY A 118 -6.09 4.47 17.98
CA GLY A 118 -5.97 3.20 18.69
C GLY A 118 -6.33 1.96 17.86
N ASP A 119 -7.07 2.12 16.74
CA ASP A 119 -7.33 0.99 15.85
C ASP A 119 -6.06 0.59 15.08
N THR A 120 -5.93 -0.71 14.83
CA THR A 120 -4.84 -1.27 14.03
C THR A 120 -5.37 -1.68 12.66
N LEU A 121 -4.82 -1.03 11.63
CA LEU A 121 -5.14 -1.30 10.24
C LEU A 121 -4.21 -2.38 9.67
N THR A 122 -4.80 -3.37 9.01
CA THR A 122 -4.13 -4.33 8.14
C THR A 122 -4.67 -4.20 6.73
N ALA A 123 -3.93 -4.62 5.72
CA ALA A 123 -4.39 -4.54 4.34
C ALA A 123 -3.91 -5.72 3.51
N GLU A 124 -4.64 -5.98 2.42
CA GLU A 124 -4.30 -6.95 1.39
C GLU A 124 -4.62 -6.39 0.01
N SER A 125 -3.95 -6.90 -1.02
CA SER A 125 -4.24 -6.53 -2.42
C SER A 125 -4.39 -7.77 -3.29
N GLU A 126 -5.51 -7.86 -4.00
CA GLU A 126 -5.80 -8.89 -4.99
C GLU A 126 -5.49 -8.37 -6.39
N VAL A 127 -4.77 -9.14 -7.19
CA VAL A 127 -4.49 -8.80 -8.60
C VAL A 127 -5.74 -9.11 -9.44
N LEU A 128 -6.44 -8.07 -9.89
CA LEU A 128 -7.65 -8.22 -10.72
C LEU A 128 -7.32 -8.43 -12.19
N GLY A 129 -6.18 -7.92 -12.66
CA GLY A 129 -5.79 -8.03 -14.06
C GLY A 129 -4.44 -7.40 -14.36
N LYS A 130 -3.84 -7.86 -15.46
CA LYS A 130 -2.63 -7.25 -16.00
C LYS A 130 -2.67 -7.25 -17.53
N ARG A 131 -2.05 -6.27 -18.14
CA ARG A 131 -1.88 -6.19 -19.58
C ARG A 131 -0.64 -5.40 -19.99
N GLU A 132 -0.10 -5.69 -21.13
CA GLU A 132 0.96 -4.91 -21.76
C GLU A 132 0.55 -3.44 -21.96
N SER A 133 1.50 -2.53 -21.80
CA SER A 133 1.28 -1.13 -22.13
C SER A 133 1.32 -0.93 -23.65
N LYS A 134 0.33 -0.23 -24.19
CA LYS A 134 0.29 0.06 -25.63
C LYS A 134 1.34 1.10 -26.07
N SER A 135 1.71 1.99 -25.17
CA SER A 135 2.63 3.11 -25.43
C SER A 135 4.06 2.87 -24.91
N ARG A 136 4.24 1.85 -24.07
CA ARG A 136 5.53 1.54 -23.45
C ARG A 136 5.80 0.03 -23.52
N PRO A 137 6.61 -0.42 -24.50
CA PRO A 137 6.92 -1.85 -24.66
C PRO A 137 7.74 -2.43 -23.51
N ASP A 138 8.39 -1.57 -22.72
CA ASP A 138 9.20 -1.87 -21.55
C ASP A 138 8.40 -1.98 -20.23
N ALA A 139 7.06 -1.85 -20.29
CA ALA A 139 6.19 -1.83 -19.12
C ALA A 139 4.81 -2.44 -19.38
N GLY A 140 4.09 -2.74 -18.30
CA GLY A 140 2.71 -3.17 -18.34
C GLY A 140 1.86 -2.51 -17.25
N LEU A 141 0.56 -2.64 -17.37
CA LEU A 141 -0.43 -2.16 -16.41
C LEU A 141 -0.91 -3.32 -15.55
N VAL A 142 -0.91 -3.11 -14.25
CA VAL A 142 -1.44 -4.04 -13.26
C VAL A 142 -2.55 -3.35 -12.49
N THR A 143 -3.70 -3.99 -12.38
CA THR A 143 -4.85 -3.52 -11.62
C THR A 143 -5.04 -4.39 -10.41
N VAL A 144 -5.09 -3.78 -9.23
CA VAL A 144 -5.28 -4.45 -7.95
C VAL A 144 -6.47 -3.89 -7.20
N LYS A 145 -7.16 -4.74 -6.45
CA LYS A 145 -8.15 -4.33 -5.44
C LYS A 145 -7.51 -4.43 -4.07
N THR A 146 -7.38 -3.31 -3.38
CA THR A 146 -6.85 -3.24 -2.02
C THR A 146 -8.01 -3.15 -1.03
N ARG A 147 -7.96 -3.99 0.02
CA ARG A 147 -8.92 -4.04 1.14
C ARG A 147 -8.18 -3.77 2.44
N GLY A 148 -8.74 -2.92 3.27
CA GLY A 148 -8.21 -2.61 4.60
C GLY A 148 -9.16 -3.09 5.70
N PHE A 149 -8.61 -3.70 6.74
CA PHE A 149 -9.36 -4.27 7.86
C PHE A 149 -8.84 -3.71 9.18
N ASN A 150 -9.75 -3.51 10.15
CA ASN A 150 -9.35 -3.21 11.51
C ASN A 150 -8.97 -4.50 12.28
N GLN A 151 -8.59 -4.37 13.55
CA GLN A 151 -8.21 -5.49 14.42
C GLN A 151 -9.33 -6.52 14.64
N ASP A 152 -10.57 -6.15 14.42
CA ASP A 152 -11.75 -7.03 14.55
C ASP A 152 -12.11 -7.72 13.24
N GLY A 153 -11.28 -7.56 12.18
CA GLY A 153 -11.51 -8.11 10.84
C GLY A 153 -12.62 -7.41 10.06
N LYS A 154 -13.05 -6.23 10.48
CA LYS A 154 -14.07 -5.45 9.76
C LYS A 154 -13.43 -4.72 8.59
N LEU A 155 -14.03 -4.84 7.40
CA LEU A 155 -13.63 -4.07 6.23
C LEU A 155 -13.90 -2.58 6.49
N VAL A 156 -12.85 -1.77 6.48
CA VAL A 156 -12.93 -0.33 6.76
C VAL A 156 -12.86 0.53 5.50
N CYS A 157 -12.11 0.04 4.51
CA CYS A 157 -11.97 0.72 3.23
C CYS A 157 -11.60 -0.30 2.15
N ASP A 158 -12.10 -0.10 0.94
CA ASP A 158 -11.60 -0.78 -0.25
C ASP A 158 -11.48 0.20 -1.42
N PHE A 159 -10.59 -0.12 -2.36
CA PHE A 159 -10.43 0.61 -3.62
C PHE A 159 -9.76 -0.25 -4.70
N VAL A 160 -9.98 0.13 -5.95
CA VAL A 160 -9.25 -0.43 -7.09
C VAL A 160 -8.18 0.57 -7.53
N ARG A 161 -6.96 0.08 -7.79
CA ARG A 161 -5.82 0.89 -8.23
C ARG A 161 -5.17 0.26 -9.45
N THR A 162 -4.84 1.09 -10.44
CA THR A 162 -4.03 0.67 -11.59
C THR A 162 -2.66 1.32 -11.53
N ILE A 163 -1.61 0.52 -11.67
CA ILE A 163 -0.22 0.97 -11.68
C ILE A 163 0.46 0.59 -12.99
N LEU A 164 1.41 1.40 -13.42
CA LEU A 164 2.32 1.12 -14.52
C LEU A 164 3.61 0.53 -13.93
N VAL A 165 3.95 -0.69 -14.30
CA VAL A 165 5.08 -1.45 -13.74
C VAL A 165 6.08 -1.79 -14.84
N PRO A 166 7.39 -1.62 -14.62
CA PRO A 166 8.40 -1.97 -15.60
C PRO A 166 8.48 -3.49 -15.76
N LYS A 167 8.88 -3.95 -16.94
CA LYS A 167 9.33 -5.31 -17.17
C LYS A 167 10.72 -5.52 -16.57
N THR A 168 11.08 -6.77 -16.35
CA THR A 168 12.39 -7.17 -15.85
C THR A 168 13.51 -6.54 -16.69
N GLY A 169 14.50 -5.95 -16.04
CA GLY A 169 15.62 -5.26 -16.68
C GLY A 169 15.34 -3.81 -17.10
N HIS A 170 14.12 -3.31 -16.92
CA HIS A 170 13.73 -1.95 -17.31
C HIS A 170 13.40 -1.02 -16.12
N GLY A 171 13.51 -1.51 -14.88
CA GLY A 171 13.29 -0.73 -13.68
C GLY A 171 14.39 0.31 -13.42
N VAL A 172 14.09 1.27 -12.56
CA VAL A 172 15.07 2.25 -12.08
C VAL A 172 16.19 1.55 -11.31
N GLU A 173 15.85 0.54 -10.52
CA GLU A 173 16.79 -0.25 -9.73
C GLU A 173 17.84 -0.96 -10.59
N ASP A 174 17.43 -1.46 -11.78
CA ASP A 174 18.34 -2.12 -12.71
C ASP A 174 19.39 -1.13 -13.25
N LYS A 175 18.96 0.10 -13.53
CA LYS A 175 19.82 1.18 -14.04
C LYS A 175 20.72 1.79 -12.96
N ALA A 176 20.19 1.91 -11.74
CA ALA A 176 20.88 2.50 -10.61
C ALA A 176 21.79 1.51 -9.88
N ASN A 177 21.81 0.24 -10.27
CA ASN A 177 22.45 -0.86 -9.54
C ASN A 177 22.08 -0.87 -8.04
N TYR A 178 20.78 -0.70 -7.80
CA TYR A 178 20.21 -0.58 -6.45
C TYR A 178 19.73 -1.95 -5.94
#